data_e24c965253eaadc1bf8211e8b6884f32
#
_entry.id   e24c965253eaadc1bf8211e8b6884f32
#
_cell.length_a   1.000
_cell.length_b   1.000
_cell.length_c   1.000
_cell.angle_alpha   90.00
_cell.angle_beta   90.00
_cell.angle_gamma   90.00
#
_symmetry.space_group_name_H-M   'P 1'
#
loop_
_entity.id
_entity.type
_entity.pdbx_description
1 polymer ?
#
loop_
_entity_poly.entity_id
_entity_poly.type
_entity_poly.pdbx_seq_one_letter_code
_entity_poly.pdbx_strand_id
1 'polypeptide(L)'
;MINGRVNESKESDFMKMKKILVSMFLLFLVLCLKSNVSNAAETDALNRWDLTKEYTVEQNSIRYHAYLSKDKKESWIFTADLLDKKKMLDIIIPQKIENAPVVRLGYSADLYQGEEAAWPQNLFGVTMFDYCDADSRPTLEILNVKSVVMPDAIREMGSCTFGAMGNLKYIHLSDKLTSLKNGTFFGSKDIKKIDFPAKFKVEAANVFGYCDGLPGLAHETKYLKNDTLTFSGNMVINQTEKTLIQVMPDTKKITIPKSVKWIEPTAFKNTSIKTLKVSKKNKYFAVHKRC
;
A
#
# COMPACT_ATOMS: atom_id res chain seq x y z
N MET A 1 29.77 -9.22 38.50
CA MET A 1 29.70 -10.11 37.32
C MET A 1 28.27 -10.27 36.79
N ILE A 2 27.45 -9.22 36.71
CA ILE A 2 26.05 -9.30 36.21
C ILE A 2 25.83 -8.48 34.95
N ASN A 3 26.73 -7.55 34.62
CA ASN A 3 26.57 -6.65 33.45
C ASN A 3 26.98 -7.23 32.07
N GLY A 4 27.65 -8.38 32.00
CA GLY A 4 28.07 -8.99 30.74
C GLY A 4 26.97 -9.76 30.00
N ARG A 5 26.09 -10.46 30.74
CA ARG A 5 25.06 -11.34 30.12
C ARG A 5 23.88 -10.62 29.50
N VAL A 6 23.57 -9.38 29.94
CA VAL A 6 22.45 -8.62 29.40
C VAL A 6 22.78 -8.01 28.03
N ASN A 7 24.07 -7.73 27.77
CA ASN A 7 24.51 -7.21 26.46
C ASN A 7 24.55 -8.33 25.40
N GLU A 8 25.01 -9.53 25.75
CA GLU A 8 25.08 -10.66 24.79
C GLU A 8 23.71 -11.12 24.31
N SER A 9 22.67 -11.09 25.16
CA SER A 9 21.31 -11.44 24.75
C SER A 9 20.71 -10.43 23.78
N LYS A 10 20.91 -9.13 24.01
CA LYS A 10 20.45 -8.05 23.13
C LYS A 10 21.16 -8.06 21.78
N GLU A 11 22.46 -8.35 21.78
CA GLU A 11 23.25 -8.48 20.55
C GLU A 11 22.86 -9.72 19.73
N SER A 12 22.57 -10.86 20.40
CA SER A 12 22.06 -12.07 19.77
C SER A 12 20.68 -11.86 19.15
N ASP A 13 19.78 -11.17 19.84
CA ASP A 13 18.42 -10.88 19.33
C ASP A 13 18.46 -9.84 18.19
N PHE A 14 19.36 -8.88 18.26
CA PHE A 14 19.62 -7.92 17.19
C PHE A 14 20.19 -8.61 15.94
N MET A 15 21.13 -9.54 16.11
CA MET A 15 21.69 -10.36 15.01
C MET A 15 20.64 -11.29 14.39
N LYS A 16 19.76 -11.87 15.19
CA LYS A 16 18.62 -12.66 14.68
C LYS A 16 17.64 -11.81 13.91
N MET A 17 17.33 -10.61 14.40
CA MET A 17 16.47 -9.66 13.70
C MET A 17 17.10 -9.17 12.38
N LYS A 18 18.42 -8.89 12.35
CA LYS A 18 19.15 -8.61 11.10
C LYS A 18 19.03 -9.75 10.08
N LYS A 19 19.22 -10.99 10.50
CA LYS A 19 19.10 -12.18 9.64
C LYS A 19 17.68 -12.37 9.11
N ILE A 20 16.66 -12.13 9.93
CA ILE A 20 15.26 -12.22 9.53
C ILE A 20 14.93 -11.11 8.53
N LEU A 21 15.36 -9.87 8.78
CA LEU A 21 15.18 -8.75 7.88
C LEU A 21 15.87 -8.96 6.52
N VAL A 22 17.12 -9.44 6.53
CA VAL A 22 17.86 -9.77 5.29
C VAL A 22 17.21 -10.94 4.54
N SER A 23 16.72 -11.97 5.25
CA SER A 23 16.01 -13.08 4.64
C SER A 23 14.67 -12.68 4.04
N MET A 24 13.91 -11.82 4.72
CA MET A 24 12.65 -11.27 4.22
C MET A 24 12.89 -10.29 3.06
N PHE A 25 13.98 -9.55 3.10
CA PHE A 25 14.44 -8.68 2.02
C PHE A 25 14.83 -9.48 0.77
N LEU A 26 15.60 -10.58 0.92
CA LEU A 26 15.90 -11.50 -0.17
C LEU A 26 14.62 -12.15 -0.74
N LEU A 27 13.64 -12.46 0.10
CA LEU A 27 12.35 -12.98 -0.33
C LEU A 27 11.55 -11.91 -1.10
N PHE A 28 11.57 -10.65 -0.64
CA PHE A 28 10.98 -9.51 -1.35
C PHE A 28 11.65 -9.29 -2.71
N LEU A 29 12.98 -9.35 -2.75
CA LEU A 29 13.79 -9.27 -3.98
C LEU A 29 13.43 -10.39 -4.96
N VAL A 30 13.37 -11.64 -4.48
CA VAL A 30 12.99 -12.79 -5.31
C VAL A 30 11.56 -12.67 -5.83
N LEU A 31 10.64 -12.11 -5.03
CA LEU A 31 9.25 -11.88 -5.45
C LEU A 31 9.15 -10.73 -6.44
N CYS A 32 9.92 -9.65 -6.26
CA CYS A 32 10.02 -8.55 -7.24
C CYS A 32 10.69 -9.01 -8.54
N LEU A 33 11.73 -9.86 -8.47
CA LEU A 33 12.40 -10.42 -9.65
C LEU A 33 11.56 -11.47 -10.38
N LYS A 34 10.72 -12.25 -9.67
CA LYS A 34 9.78 -13.20 -10.30
C LYS A 34 8.58 -12.51 -10.94
N SER A 35 8.31 -11.24 -10.65
CA SER A 35 7.31 -10.44 -11.36
C SER A 35 7.72 -10.07 -12.80
N ASN A 36 8.95 -10.39 -13.20
CA ASN A 36 9.47 -10.18 -14.57
C ASN A 36 8.76 -10.99 -15.67
N VAL A 37 7.75 -11.79 -15.34
CA VAL A 37 6.93 -12.49 -16.37
C VAL A 37 5.94 -11.53 -17.08
N SER A 38 5.85 -10.26 -16.64
CA SER A 38 4.96 -9.27 -17.27
C SER A 38 5.67 -8.26 -18.17
N ASN A 39 6.98 -8.43 -18.46
CA ASN A 39 7.78 -7.42 -19.18
C ASN A 39 7.17 -6.98 -20.53
N ALA A 40 6.51 -7.86 -21.28
CA ALA A 40 5.90 -7.48 -22.56
C ALA A 40 4.67 -6.56 -22.40
N ALA A 41 3.82 -6.82 -21.40
CA ALA A 41 2.63 -6.00 -21.16
C ALA A 41 2.98 -4.64 -20.51
N GLU A 42 4.08 -4.58 -19.76
CA GLU A 42 4.54 -3.37 -19.09
C GLU A 42 5.33 -2.45 -20.02
N THR A 43 6.15 -3.01 -20.94
CA THR A 43 6.80 -2.27 -22.04
C THR A 43 5.78 -1.66 -23.01
N ASP A 44 4.72 -2.36 -23.34
CA ASP A 44 3.61 -1.80 -24.13
C ASP A 44 2.90 -0.66 -23.37
N ALA A 45 2.78 -0.77 -22.05
CA ALA A 45 2.18 0.28 -21.23
C ALA A 45 3.02 1.58 -21.20
N LEU A 46 4.37 1.50 -21.29
CA LEU A 46 5.25 2.66 -21.39
C LEU A 46 5.21 3.34 -22.73
N ASN A 47 5.02 2.59 -23.81
CA ASN A 47 4.94 3.14 -25.18
C ASN A 47 3.79 4.15 -25.37
N ARG A 48 2.82 4.17 -24.46
CA ARG A 48 1.74 5.16 -24.43
C ARG A 48 2.22 6.56 -24.05
N TRP A 49 3.31 6.68 -23.27
CA TRP A 49 3.77 7.92 -22.69
C TRP A 49 4.82 8.63 -23.55
N ASP A 50 4.78 9.96 -23.57
CA ASP A 50 5.86 10.78 -24.12
C ASP A 50 6.87 11.08 -23.01
N LEU A 51 7.90 10.24 -22.93
CA LEU A 51 8.95 10.37 -21.91
C LEU A 51 10.02 11.41 -22.27
N THR A 52 9.89 12.10 -23.41
CA THR A 52 10.84 13.12 -23.85
C THR A 52 10.60 14.49 -23.19
N LYS A 53 9.40 14.69 -22.65
CA LYS A 53 9.01 15.95 -22.00
C LYS A 53 8.35 15.72 -20.66
N GLU A 54 9.01 16.17 -19.62
CA GLU A 54 8.45 16.21 -18.27
C GLU A 54 7.61 17.48 -18.06
N TYR A 55 6.54 17.33 -17.30
CA TYR A 55 5.65 18.40 -16.84
C TYR A 55 5.66 18.44 -15.32
N THR A 56 5.65 19.64 -14.76
CA THR A 56 5.56 19.82 -13.31
C THR A 56 4.35 20.65 -12.93
N VAL A 57 3.74 20.30 -11.80
CA VAL A 57 2.66 21.05 -11.19
C VAL A 57 2.91 21.16 -9.68
N GLU A 58 2.75 22.36 -9.14
CA GLU A 58 2.84 22.60 -7.70
C GLU A 58 1.45 22.77 -7.08
N GLN A 59 1.16 22.00 -6.05
CA GLN A 59 -0.09 22.07 -5.31
C GLN A 59 0.17 21.73 -3.84
N ASN A 60 -0.29 22.56 -2.90
CA ASN A 60 -0.24 22.31 -1.46
C ASN A 60 1.15 21.96 -0.91
N SER A 61 2.18 22.71 -1.31
CA SER A 61 3.59 22.49 -0.94
C SER A 61 4.17 21.18 -1.47
N ILE A 62 3.65 20.68 -2.58
CA ILE A 62 4.13 19.49 -3.28
C ILE A 62 4.35 19.85 -4.74
N ARG A 63 5.48 19.45 -5.29
CA ARG A 63 5.75 19.49 -6.73
C ARG A 63 5.59 18.09 -7.28
N TYR A 64 4.64 17.91 -8.19
CA TYR A 64 4.40 16.66 -8.90
C TYR A 64 5.12 16.67 -10.24
N HIS A 65 5.73 15.55 -10.59
CA HIS A 65 6.43 15.32 -11.85
C HIS A 65 5.64 14.33 -12.68
N ALA A 66 5.38 14.66 -13.93
CA ALA A 66 4.46 13.90 -14.75
C ALA A 66 4.89 13.81 -16.21
N TYR A 67 4.42 12.75 -16.87
CA TYR A 67 4.43 12.62 -18.32
C TYR A 67 3.00 12.68 -18.87
N LEU A 68 2.84 13.19 -20.08
CA LEU A 68 1.60 13.07 -20.83
C LEU A 68 1.65 11.84 -21.76
N SER A 69 0.50 11.30 -22.09
CA SER A 69 0.39 10.34 -23.19
C SER A 69 0.75 11.01 -24.53
N LYS A 70 1.22 10.25 -25.49
CA LYS A 70 1.61 10.77 -26.83
C LYS A 70 0.50 11.53 -27.52
N ASP A 71 -0.78 11.16 -27.28
CA ASP A 71 -1.96 11.86 -27.77
C ASP A 71 -2.44 12.99 -26.85
N LYS A 72 -1.74 13.25 -25.72
CA LYS A 72 -2.01 14.28 -24.71
C LYS A 72 -3.39 14.17 -24.03
N LYS A 73 -4.00 12.99 -24.05
CA LYS A 73 -5.32 12.78 -23.43
C LYS A 73 -5.25 12.25 -21.99
N GLU A 74 -4.08 11.81 -21.54
CA GLU A 74 -3.86 11.23 -20.22
C GLU A 74 -2.55 11.72 -19.63
N SER A 75 -2.46 11.69 -18.30
CA SER A 75 -1.22 12.01 -17.60
C SER A 75 -0.87 10.95 -16.55
N TRP A 76 0.42 10.83 -16.29
CA TRP A 76 1.03 9.95 -15.31
C TRP A 76 1.93 10.74 -14.39
N ILE A 77 1.56 10.86 -13.11
CA ILE A 77 2.43 11.38 -12.08
C ILE A 77 3.35 10.23 -11.63
N PHE A 78 4.64 10.34 -11.94
CA PHE A 78 5.59 9.26 -11.63
C PHE A 78 6.33 9.49 -10.32
N THR A 79 6.54 10.75 -9.90
CA THR A 79 7.15 11.10 -8.61
C THR A 79 6.65 12.47 -8.12
N ALA A 80 6.97 12.81 -6.88
CA ALA A 80 6.66 14.09 -6.27
C ALA A 80 7.70 14.52 -5.24
N ASP A 81 7.92 15.83 -5.07
CA ASP A 81 8.77 16.43 -4.06
C ASP A 81 7.94 17.13 -2.99
N LEU A 82 8.27 16.92 -1.73
CA LEU A 82 7.76 17.73 -0.62
C LEU A 82 8.57 19.03 -0.55
N LEU A 83 7.94 20.18 -0.85
CA LEU A 83 8.59 21.50 -0.82
C LEU A 83 8.75 22.03 0.61
N ASP A 84 7.91 21.58 1.53
CA ASP A 84 8.03 21.83 2.97
C ASP A 84 7.98 20.50 3.74
N LYS A 85 9.16 19.96 3.99
CA LYS A 85 9.33 18.66 4.67
C LYS A 85 8.97 18.71 6.16
N LYS A 86 8.87 19.87 6.77
CA LYS A 86 8.53 20.02 8.20
C LYS A 86 7.03 20.02 8.45
N LYS A 87 6.25 20.40 7.45
CA LYS A 87 4.81 20.52 7.56
C LYS A 87 4.14 19.16 7.36
N MET A 88 3.25 18.79 8.30
CA MET A 88 2.36 17.64 8.12
C MET A 88 1.30 17.95 7.06
N LEU A 89 1.23 17.16 6.00
CA LEU A 89 0.40 17.41 4.83
C LEU A 89 -0.76 16.43 4.75
N ASP A 90 -1.92 16.98 4.39
CA ASP A 90 -3.06 16.24 3.86
C ASP A 90 -3.04 16.45 2.33
N ILE A 91 -2.82 15.37 1.58
CA ILE A 91 -2.54 15.42 0.14
C ILE A 91 -3.82 15.14 -0.65
N ILE A 92 -4.11 16.01 -1.62
CA ILE A 92 -5.05 15.74 -2.68
C ILE A 92 -4.24 15.67 -3.97
N ILE A 93 -4.17 14.49 -4.60
CA ILE A 93 -3.45 14.30 -5.86
C ILE A 93 -4.15 15.16 -6.96
N PRO A 94 -3.39 15.89 -7.80
CA PRO A 94 -3.97 16.66 -8.88
C PRO A 94 -4.88 15.82 -9.79
N GLN A 95 -6.03 16.36 -10.15
CA GLN A 95 -6.94 15.66 -11.07
C GLN A 95 -6.44 15.64 -12.49
N LYS A 96 -5.66 16.67 -12.89
CA LYS A 96 -5.12 16.86 -14.24
C LYS A 96 -3.73 17.45 -14.18
N ILE A 97 -2.93 17.10 -15.17
CA ILE A 97 -1.69 17.80 -15.53
C ILE A 97 -1.94 18.43 -16.89
N GLU A 98 -1.70 19.74 -17.00
CA GLU A 98 -2.21 20.53 -18.12
C GLU A 98 -3.76 20.34 -18.22
N ASN A 99 -4.25 19.79 -19.32
CA ASN A 99 -5.66 19.46 -19.49
C ASN A 99 -5.94 17.94 -19.43
N ALA A 100 -4.91 17.11 -19.26
CA ALA A 100 -5.00 15.67 -19.30
C ALA A 100 -5.29 15.09 -17.89
N PRO A 101 -6.33 14.27 -17.70
CA PRO A 101 -6.60 13.63 -16.43
C PRO A 101 -5.45 12.74 -15.98
N VAL A 102 -5.17 12.74 -14.67
CA VAL A 102 -4.19 11.83 -14.08
C VAL A 102 -4.82 10.45 -13.98
N VAL A 103 -4.27 9.51 -14.75
CA VAL A 103 -4.79 8.11 -14.80
C VAL A 103 -3.82 7.10 -14.22
N ARG A 104 -2.56 7.48 -14.04
CA ARG A 104 -1.51 6.62 -13.46
C ARG A 104 -0.75 7.38 -12.39
N LEU A 105 -0.37 6.67 -11.32
CA LEU A 105 0.38 7.20 -10.19
C LEU A 105 1.53 6.28 -9.82
N GLY A 106 2.66 6.89 -9.46
CA GLY A 106 3.81 6.20 -8.89
C GLY A 106 4.83 5.74 -9.93
N TYR A 107 5.95 5.31 -9.40
CA TYR A 107 7.14 4.93 -10.14
C TYR A 107 6.94 3.67 -10.99
N SER A 108 7.66 3.58 -12.09
CA SER A 108 7.84 2.34 -12.85
C SER A 108 9.33 2.06 -13.01
N ALA A 109 9.75 0.85 -12.69
CA ALA A 109 11.15 0.43 -12.85
C ALA A 109 11.65 0.55 -14.29
N ASP A 110 10.74 0.46 -15.25
CA ASP A 110 11.06 0.55 -16.68
C ASP A 110 11.46 1.96 -17.15
N LEU A 111 11.25 3.01 -16.30
CA LEU A 111 11.71 4.37 -16.59
C LEU A 111 13.25 4.51 -16.52
N TYR A 112 13.90 3.63 -15.83
CA TYR A 112 15.33 3.70 -15.60
C TYR A 112 16.00 2.46 -16.17
N GLN A 113 16.96 2.69 -17.04
CA GLN A 113 17.85 1.65 -17.57
C GLN A 113 19.14 1.66 -16.77
N GLY A 114 19.42 0.59 -16.02
CA GLY A 114 20.66 0.46 -15.25
C GLY A 114 20.48 -0.36 -13.96
N GLU A 115 21.58 -0.78 -13.34
CA GLU A 115 21.55 -1.63 -12.14
C GLU A 115 20.91 -0.94 -10.92
N GLU A 116 21.04 0.40 -10.79
CA GLU A 116 20.38 1.18 -9.72
C GLU A 116 18.88 1.38 -9.92
N ALA A 117 18.40 1.17 -11.14
CA ALA A 117 16.99 1.33 -11.50
C ALA A 117 16.08 0.21 -10.97
N ALA A 118 16.66 -0.85 -10.41
CA ALA A 118 15.92 -2.06 -10.00
C ALA A 118 15.12 -1.89 -8.71
N TRP A 119 15.30 -0.80 -7.96
CA TRP A 119 14.67 -0.64 -6.65
C TRP A 119 13.37 0.16 -6.74
N PRO A 120 12.23 -0.43 -6.34
CA PRO A 120 10.98 0.31 -6.31
C PRO A 120 11.08 1.49 -5.33
N GLN A 121 10.56 2.62 -5.77
CA GLN A 121 10.47 3.85 -4.97
C GLN A 121 9.02 4.15 -4.65
N ASN A 122 8.80 4.82 -3.51
CA ASN A 122 7.49 5.40 -3.26
C ASN A 122 7.29 6.69 -4.08
N LEU A 123 6.10 7.29 -3.97
CA LEU A 123 5.77 8.50 -4.71
C LEU A 123 6.74 9.68 -4.44
N PHE A 124 7.40 9.70 -3.30
CA PHE A 124 8.32 10.77 -2.87
C PHE A 124 9.80 10.38 -2.96
N GLY A 125 10.14 9.42 -3.80
CA GLY A 125 11.50 9.05 -4.11
C GLY A 125 12.22 8.20 -3.05
N VAL A 126 11.55 7.78 -1.96
CA VAL A 126 12.14 6.89 -0.97
C VAL A 126 12.22 5.48 -1.54
N THR A 127 13.44 4.94 -1.64
CA THR A 127 13.61 3.56 -2.12
C THR A 127 13.25 2.55 -1.05
N MET A 128 12.73 1.41 -1.46
CA MET A 128 12.47 0.33 -0.50
C MET A 128 13.76 -0.31 0.00
N PHE A 129 14.86 -0.15 -0.72
CA PHE A 129 16.18 -0.54 -0.25
C PHE A 129 16.57 0.26 1.00
N ASP A 130 16.61 1.58 0.91
CA ASP A 130 16.98 2.45 2.04
C ASP A 130 16.07 2.22 3.24
N TYR A 131 14.77 2.00 3.01
CA TYR A 131 13.83 1.71 4.09
C TYR A 131 14.11 0.37 4.79
N CYS A 132 14.53 -0.65 4.06
CA CYS A 132 14.82 -1.98 4.62
C CYS A 132 16.23 -2.09 5.20
N ASP A 133 17.18 -1.27 4.75
CA ASP A 133 18.53 -1.26 5.30
C ASP A 133 18.55 -0.64 6.70
N ALA A 134 19.07 -1.42 7.67
CA ALA A 134 19.12 -0.99 9.06
C ALA A 134 20.08 0.17 9.31
N ASP A 135 21.09 0.31 8.48
CA ASP A 135 22.13 1.35 8.60
C ASP A 135 21.70 2.66 7.92
N SER A 136 20.93 2.57 6.84
CA SER A 136 20.36 3.72 6.12
C SER A 136 19.07 4.27 6.77
N ARG A 137 18.27 3.40 7.41
CA ARG A 137 16.98 3.78 8.01
C ARG A 137 17.01 4.96 8.99
N PRO A 138 18.02 5.09 9.89
CA PRO A 138 18.09 6.23 10.80
C PRO A 138 18.25 7.57 10.10
N THR A 139 18.76 7.57 8.87
CA THR A 139 18.98 8.77 8.06
C THR A 139 17.83 9.11 7.14
N LEU A 140 16.86 8.17 6.98
CA LEU A 140 15.68 8.41 6.17
C LEU A 140 14.80 9.47 6.83
N GLU A 141 14.52 10.48 6.07
CA GLU A 141 13.59 11.52 6.46
C GLU A 141 12.16 10.94 6.53
N ILE A 142 11.52 11.03 7.69
CA ILE A 142 10.14 10.58 7.84
C ILE A 142 9.24 11.53 7.05
N LEU A 143 8.56 10.99 6.04
CA LEU A 143 7.64 11.77 5.22
C LEU A 143 6.46 12.27 6.08
N ASN A 144 6.32 13.58 6.17
CA ASN A 144 5.24 14.24 6.91
C ASN A 144 3.93 14.29 6.09
N VAL A 145 3.46 13.11 5.67
CA VAL A 145 2.19 12.94 4.94
C VAL A 145 1.22 12.18 5.84
N LYS A 146 0.12 12.81 6.18
CA LYS A 146 -0.91 12.26 7.07
C LYS A 146 -2.03 11.57 6.32
N SER A 147 -2.46 12.15 5.22
CA SER A 147 -3.53 11.57 4.39
C SER A 147 -3.30 11.81 2.91
N VAL A 148 -3.87 10.91 2.09
CA VAL A 148 -3.85 11.03 0.63
C VAL A 148 -5.26 10.79 0.09
N VAL A 149 -5.71 11.66 -0.81
CA VAL A 149 -6.94 11.49 -1.58
C VAL A 149 -6.58 11.40 -3.05
N MET A 150 -6.92 10.29 -3.67
CA MET A 150 -6.71 10.06 -5.11
C MET A 150 -7.95 10.52 -5.89
N PRO A 151 -7.77 11.19 -7.05
CA PRO A 151 -8.88 11.49 -7.95
C PRO A 151 -9.41 10.22 -8.63
N ASP A 152 -10.71 10.25 -8.98
CA ASP A 152 -11.43 9.08 -9.55
C ASP A 152 -10.92 8.61 -10.92
N ALA A 153 -10.09 9.41 -11.60
CA ALA A 153 -9.56 9.01 -12.91
C ALA A 153 -8.40 8.00 -12.83
N ILE A 154 -7.74 7.87 -11.67
CA ILE A 154 -6.59 6.97 -11.52
C ILE A 154 -7.04 5.52 -11.55
N ARG A 155 -6.54 4.77 -12.52
CA ARG A 155 -6.82 3.34 -12.72
C ARG A 155 -5.57 2.45 -12.66
N GLU A 156 -4.39 3.06 -12.68
CA GLU A 156 -3.10 2.39 -12.63
C GLU A 156 -2.21 2.96 -11.54
N MET A 157 -1.47 2.09 -10.87
CA MET A 157 -0.54 2.48 -9.82
C MET A 157 0.75 1.65 -9.90
N GLY A 158 1.88 2.30 -9.65
CA GLY A 158 3.18 1.64 -9.58
C GLY A 158 3.35 0.80 -8.32
N SER A 159 4.39 -0.04 -8.30
CA SER A 159 4.79 -0.76 -7.08
C SER A 159 5.25 0.23 -6.00
N CYS A 160 5.06 -0.12 -4.74
CA CYS A 160 5.51 0.64 -3.56
C CYS A 160 5.04 2.10 -3.48
N THR A 161 4.08 2.53 -4.30
CA THR A 161 3.68 3.96 -4.45
C THR A 161 3.48 4.69 -3.11
N PHE A 162 2.91 4.03 -2.12
CA PHE A 162 2.69 4.56 -0.76
C PHE A 162 3.45 3.76 0.30
N GLY A 163 4.52 3.07 -0.09
CA GLY A 163 5.37 2.35 0.84
C GLY A 163 6.24 3.28 1.68
N ALA A 164 6.68 2.83 2.86
CA ALA A 164 7.53 3.56 3.80
C ALA A 164 7.01 4.94 4.25
N MET A 165 5.68 5.13 4.19
CA MET A 165 5.04 6.37 4.64
C MET A 165 4.59 6.26 6.10
N GLY A 166 5.54 6.35 7.04
CA GLY A 166 5.33 6.06 8.45
C GLY A 166 4.27 6.93 9.15
N ASN A 167 4.00 8.15 8.66
CA ASN A 167 2.98 9.05 9.21
C ASN A 167 1.63 8.97 8.50
N LEU A 168 1.53 8.18 7.40
CA LEU A 168 0.28 8.04 6.66
C LEU A 168 -0.78 7.30 7.49
N LYS A 169 -1.90 7.97 7.77
CA LYS A 169 -3.01 7.43 8.58
C LYS A 169 -4.24 7.08 7.77
N TYR A 170 -4.44 7.78 6.68
CA TYR A 170 -5.64 7.64 5.85
C TYR A 170 -5.30 7.76 4.37
N ILE A 171 -5.91 6.90 3.56
CA ILE A 171 -5.91 7.05 2.10
C ILE A 171 -7.28 6.72 1.52
N HIS A 172 -7.72 7.56 0.59
CA HIS A 172 -8.84 7.30 -0.30
C HIS A 172 -8.29 6.88 -1.66
N LEU A 173 -8.57 5.65 -2.07
CA LEU A 173 -8.18 5.11 -3.37
C LEU A 173 -9.22 5.47 -4.42
N SER A 174 -8.77 5.70 -5.65
CA SER A 174 -9.65 5.96 -6.79
C SER A 174 -10.65 4.84 -7.02
N ASP A 175 -11.90 5.16 -7.29
CA ASP A 175 -12.97 4.19 -7.59
C ASP A 175 -12.72 3.39 -8.88
N LYS A 176 -11.83 3.85 -9.76
CA LYS A 176 -11.42 3.14 -10.97
C LYS A 176 -10.22 2.20 -10.78
N LEU A 177 -9.57 2.26 -9.63
CA LEU A 177 -8.47 1.36 -9.34
C LEU A 177 -9.00 -0.04 -9.08
N THR A 178 -8.49 -1.03 -9.79
CA THR A 178 -8.98 -2.42 -9.72
C THR A 178 -8.04 -3.36 -8.98
N SER A 179 -6.76 -3.00 -8.87
CA SER A 179 -5.76 -3.81 -8.16
C SER A 179 -4.64 -2.97 -7.58
N LEU A 180 -3.89 -3.55 -6.64
CA LEU A 180 -2.67 -2.98 -6.08
C LEU A 180 -1.46 -3.77 -6.57
N LYS A 181 -0.35 -3.07 -6.75
CA LYS A 181 0.95 -3.64 -7.08
C LYS A 181 1.73 -4.04 -5.84
N ASN A 182 2.83 -4.76 -6.02
CA ASN A 182 3.70 -5.19 -4.94
C ASN A 182 4.10 -4.03 -4.02
N GLY A 183 4.05 -4.27 -2.71
CA GLY A 183 4.55 -3.35 -1.70
C GLY A 183 3.83 -2.01 -1.60
N THR A 184 2.67 -1.82 -2.23
CA THR A 184 2.00 -0.51 -2.32
C THR A 184 1.97 0.25 -1.00
N PHE A 185 1.72 -0.40 0.13
CA PHE A 185 1.69 0.19 1.47
C PHE A 185 2.76 -0.40 2.40
N PHE A 186 3.73 -1.15 1.86
CA PHE A 186 4.74 -1.80 2.67
C PHE A 186 5.46 -0.81 3.60
N GLY A 187 5.48 -1.10 4.90
CA GLY A 187 6.13 -0.25 5.90
C GLY A 187 5.37 1.03 6.27
N SER A 188 4.17 1.26 5.75
CA SER A 188 3.31 2.38 6.17
C SER A 188 2.57 2.01 7.46
N LYS A 189 3.35 1.90 8.54
CA LYS A 189 2.95 1.30 9.82
C LYS A 189 1.79 2.00 10.54
N ASP A 190 1.63 3.30 10.33
CA ASP A 190 0.61 4.10 11.02
C ASP A 190 -0.72 4.18 10.25
N ILE A 191 -0.81 3.56 9.06
CA ILE A 191 -2.05 3.58 8.28
C ILE A 191 -3.16 2.85 9.04
N LYS A 192 -4.30 3.54 9.22
CA LYS A 192 -5.44 3.06 10.01
C LYS A 192 -6.69 2.88 9.19
N LYS A 193 -6.79 3.60 8.09
CA LYS A 193 -7.97 3.58 7.24
C LYS A 193 -7.60 3.70 5.79
N ILE A 194 -8.15 2.80 4.97
CA ILE A 194 -8.08 2.84 3.52
C ILE A 194 -9.52 2.75 3.01
N ASP A 195 -9.95 3.74 2.23
CA ASP A 195 -11.20 3.65 1.50
C ASP A 195 -10.92 2.97 0.16
N PHE A 196 -11.38 1.74 0.04
CA PHE A 196 -11.20 0.92 -1.14
C PHE A 196 -12.37 1.07 -2.12
N PRO A 197 -12.10 0.97 -3.43
CA PRO A 197 -13.16 0.87 -4.43
C PRO A 197 -14.07 -0.34 -4.16
N ALA A 198 -15.32 -0.26 -4.60
CA ALA A 198 -16.32 -1.32 -4.37
C ALA A 198 -15.95 -2.66 -5.03
N LYS A 199 -15.19 -2.63 -6.14
CA LYS A 199 -14.70 -3.81 -6.87
C LYS A 199 -13.19 -3.76 -6.93
N PHE A 200 -12.56 -4.49 -6.02
CA PHE A 200 -11.13 -4.40 -5.86
C PHE A 200 -10.52 -5.76 -5.52
N LYS A 201 -9.30 -5.99 -6.00
CA LYS A 201 -8.53 -7.20 -5.76
C LYS A 201 -7.11 -6.86 -5.34
N VAL A 202 -6.53 -7.64 -4.43
CA VAL A 202 -5.11 -7.65 -4.18
C VAL A 202 -4.53 -8.90 -4.81
N GLU A 203 -3.75 -8.70 -5.86
CA GLU A 203 -3.11 -9.78 -6.63
C GLU A 203 -1.59 -9.81 -6.44
N ALA A 204 -1.08 -8.86 -5.67
CA ALA A 204 0.34 -8.64 -5.49
C ALA A 204 0.82 -9.01 -4.09
N ALA A 205 2.12 -9.30 -3.96
CA ALA A 205 2.74 -9.67 -2.70
C ALA A 205 3.07 -8.43 -1.84
N ASN A 206 3.08 -8.63 -0.51
CA ASN A 206 3.52 -7.66 0.49
C ASN A 206 2.86 -6.26 0.41
N VAL A 207 1.64 -6.18 -0.11
CA VAL A 207 0.93 -4.91 -0.27
C VAL A 207 0.80 -4.18 1.06
N PHE A 208 0.50 -4.89 2.15
CA PHE A 208 0.28 -4.34 3.49
C PHE A 208 1.33 -4.81 4.51
N GLY A 209 2.44 -5.37 4.06
CA GLY A 209 3.50 -5.82 4.96
C GLY A 209 3.96 -4.69 5.89
N TYR A 210 4.12 -4.99 7.19
CA TYR A 210 4.49 -4.00 8.24
C TYR A 210 3.53 -2.81 8.39
N CYS A 211 2.23 -3.01 8.13
CA CYS A 211 1.17 -2.04 8.40
C CYS A 211 0.55 -2.32 9.78
N ASP A 212 1.24 -2.01 10.85
CA ASP A 212 0.84 -2.37 12.23
C ASP A 212 -0.50 -1.77 12.65
N GLY A 213 -0.90 -0.66 12.05
CA GLY A 213 -2.22 -0.05 12.21
C GLY A 213 -3.36 -0.87 11.63
N LEU A 214 -3.05 -1.84 10.75
CA LEU A 214 -4.00 -2.74 10.07
C LEU A 214 -3.65 -4.20 10.40
N PRO A 215 -3.81 -4.67 11.64
CA PRO A 215 -3.22 -5.92 12.12
C PRO A 215 -3.67 -7.17 11.38
N GLY A 216 -4.88 -7.19 10.82
CA GLY A 216 -5.35 -8.30 9.99
C GLY A 216 -4.66 -8.33 8.62
N LEU A 217 -4.27 -7.18 8.09
CA LEU A 217 -3.59 -7.04 6.80
C LEU A 217 -2.07 -7.12 6.93
N ALA A 218 -1.49 -6.78 8.08
CA ALA A 218 -0.06 -6.89 8.33
C ALA A 218 0.46 -8.33 8.21
N HIS A 219 -0.42 -9.33 8.31
CA HIS A 219 -0.13 -10.77 8.17
C HIS A 219 -0.64 -11.37 6.86
N GLU A 220 -0.86 -10.57 5.84
CA GLU A 220 -1.47 -10.94 4.56
C GLU A 220 -0.76 -12.09 3.82
N THR A 221 0.54 -12.29 4.03
CA THR A 221 1.31 -13.35 3.36
C THR A 221 0.68 -14.74 3.53
N LYS A 222 -0.08 -14.94 4.60
CA LYS A 222 -0.89 -16.13 4.83
C LYS A 222 -2.00 -16.29 3.78
N TYR A 223 -2.51 -15.17 3.28
CA TYR A 223 -3.69 -15.11 2.40
C TYR A 223 -3.32 -14.96 0.92
N LEU A 224 -2.13 -14.45 0.59
CA LEU A 224 -1.68 -14.23 -0.79
C LEU A 224 -1.47 -15.52 -1.58
N LYS A 225 -1.27 -16.64 -0.92
CA LYS A 225 -1.08 -17.94 -1.58
C LYS A 225 -2.34 -18.49 -2.21
N ASN A 226 -3.52 -18.00 -1.81
CA ASN A 226 -4.81 -18.62 -2.07
C ASN A 226 -5.83 -17.65 -2.66
N ASP A 227 -5.37 -16.71 -3.48
CA ASP A 227 -6.25 -15.77 -4.15
C ASP A 227 -6.69 -14.52 -3.39
N THR A 228 -7.37 -13.81 -3.98
CA THR A 228 -8.00 -12.54 -4.04
C THR A 228 -8.60 -12.11 -2.70
N LEU A 229 -8.01 -11.12 -2.10
CA LEU A 229 -8.70 -10.33 -1.10
C LEU A 229 -9.75 -9.47 -1.81
N THR A 230 -10.99 -9.52 -1.35
CA THR A 230 -12.05 -8.63 -1.81
C THR A 230 -12.33 -7.60 -0.74
N PHE A 231 -12.35 -6.34 -1.16
CA PHE A 231 -12.73 -5.22 -0.32
C PHE A 231 -14.21 -4.93 -0.58
N SER A 232 -15.03 -5.05 0.45
CA SER A 232 -16.46 -4.79 0.38
C SER A 232 -16.86 -3.78 1.44
N GLY A 233 -16.98 -2.53 1.04
CA GLY A 233 -17.14 -1.43 1.99
C GLY A 233 -15.94 -1.37 2.95
N ASN A 234 -16.21 -1.40 4.24
CA ASN A 234 -15.17 -1.39 5.28
C ASN A 234 -14.71 -2.80 5.71
N MET A 235 -14.80 -3.79 4.86
CA MET A 235 -14.43 -5.18 5.13
C MET A 235 -13.42 -5.69 4.12
N VAL A 236 -12.43 -6.44 4.62
CA VAL A 236 -11.50 -7.23 3.81
C VAL A 236 -11.85 -8.71 3.97
N ILE A 237 -12.14 -9.37 2.89
CA ILE A 237 -12.61 -10.76 2.87
C ILE A 237 -11.72 -11.58 1.92
N ASN A 238 -11.15 -12.67 2.43
CA ASN A 238 -10.57 -13.71 1.59
C ASN A 238 -11.71 -14.52 0.93
N GLN A 239 -11.83 -14.41 -0.39
CA GLN A 239 -12.93 -15.05 -1.12
C GLN A 239 -12.76 -16.55 -1.25
N THR A 240 -11.55 -17.06 -1.25
CA THR A 240 -11.26 -18.50 -1.31
C THR A 240 -11.64 -19.18 0.00
N GLU A 241 -11.12 -18.69 1.11
CA GLU A 241 -11.37 -19.24 2.44
C GLU A 241 -12.72 -18.81 3.01
N LYS A 242 -13.38 -17.84 2.40
CA LYS A 242 -14.61 -17.21 2.91
C LYS A 242 -14.43 -16.60 4.29
N THR A 243 -13.27 -16.01 4.53
CA THR A 243 -12.84 -15.48 5.84
C THR A 243 -12.88 -13.97 5.86
N LEU A 244 -13.56 -13.38 6.84
CA LEU A 244 -13.43 -11.95 7.15
C LEU A 244 -12.09 -11.74 7.86
N ILE A 245 -11.18 -11.06 7.20
CA ILE A 245 -9.81 -10.81 7.69
C ILE A 245 -9.75 -9.58 8.57
N GLN A 246 -10.36 -8.49 8.12
CA GLN A 246 -10.29 -7.20 8.78
C GLN A 246 -11.55 -6.38 8.53
N VAL A 247 -12.01 -5.70 9.57
CA VAL A 247 -12.91 -4.55 9.47
C VAL A 247 -12.07 -3.30 9.64
N MET A 248 -12.23 -2.32 8.73
CA MET A 248 -11.43 -1.10 8.79
C MET A 248 -11.67 -0.34 10.09
N PRO A 249 -10.63 0.27 10.69
CA PRO A 249 -10.74 1.14 11.84
C PRO A 249 -11.81 2.22 11.64
N ASP A 250 -12.38 2.72 12.72
CA ASP A 250 -13.45 3.74 12.72
C ASP A 250 -14.79 3.32 12.08
N THR A 251 -14.91 2.07 11.64
CA THR A 251 -16.19 1.52 11.18
C THR A 251 -17.20 1.50 12.31
N LYS A 252 -18.33 2.20 12.13
CA LYS A 252 -19.41 2.29 13.13
C LYS A 252 -20.55 1.29 12.91
N LYS A 253 -20.77 0.90 11.67
CA LYS A 253 -21.85 -0.01 11.27
C LYS A 253 -21.33 -1.03 10.27
N ILE A 254 -21.68 -2.28 10.45
CA ILE A 254 -21.27 -3.37 9.55
C ILE A 254 -22.37 -4.42 9.43
N THR A 255 -22.43 -5.08 8.28
CA THR A 255 -23.26 -6.27 8.06
C THR A 255 -22.38 -7.38 7.50
N ILE A 256 -22.21 -8.46 8.26
CA ILE A 256 -21.46 -9.64 7.82
C ILE A 256 -22.18 -10.28 6.63
N PRO A 257 -21.51 -10.42 5.47
CA PRO A 257 -22.13 -10.96 4.26
C PRO A 257 -22.51 -12.45 4.38
N LYS A 258 -23.40 -12.90 3.49
CA LYS A 258 -23.79 -14.32 3.40
C LYS A 258 -22.62 -15.26 3.07
N SER A 259 -21.59 -14.74 2.40
CA SER A 259 -20.43 -15.51 1.95
C SER A 259 -19.42 -15.81 3.05
N VAL A 260 -19.42 -15.05 4.13
CA VAL A 260 -18.43 -15.21 5.22
C VAL A 260 -18.78 -16.46 6.04
N LYS A 261 -17.78 -17.34 6.16
CA LYS A 261 -17.83 -18.58 6.95
C LYS A 261 -16.95 -18.52 8.20
N TRP A 262 -15.90 -17.71 8.16
CA TRP A 262 -14.93 -17.56 9.23
C TRP A 262 -14.65 -16.09 9.50
N ILE A 263 -14.26 -15.79 10.71
CA ILE A 263 -13.87 -14.43 11.13
C ILE A 263 -12.54 -14.56 11.87
N GLU A 264 -11.52 -13.87 11.39
CA GLU A 264 -10.22 -13.82 12.09
C GLU A 264 -10.39 -13.23 13.49
N PRO A 265 -9.68 -13.75 14.49
CA PRO A 265 -9.78 -13.27 15.87
C PRO A 265 -9.48 -11.77 16.01
N THR A 266 -8.65 -11.21 15.12
CA THR A 266 -8.27 -9.79 15.11
C THR A 266 -9.10 -8.95 14.16
N ALA A 267 -10.09 -9.54 13.46
CA ALA A 267 -10.85 -8.85 12.40
C ALA A 267 -11.50 -7.54 12.86
N PHE A 268 -11.88 -7.44 14.12
CA PHE A 268 -12.51 -6.25 14.70
C PHE A 268 -11.58 -5.38 15.55
N LYS A 269 -10.27 -5.69 15.56
CA LYS A 269 -9.31 -4.89 16.32
C LYS A 269 -9.25 -3.46 15.79
N ASN A 270 -9.20 -2.49 16.70
CA ASN A 270 -9.18 -1.05 16.41
C ASN A 270 -10.46 -0.52 15.74
N THR A 271 -11.59 -1.22 15.84
CA THR A 271 -12.87 -0.74 15.33
C THR A 271 -13.72 -0.08 16.43
N SER A 272 -14.60 0.83 16.00
CA SER A 272 -15.57 1.52 16.87
C SER A 272 -17.01 1.09 16.57
N ILE A 273 -17.22 -0.22 16.33
CA ILE A 273 -18.52 -0.76 15.88
C ILE A 273 -19.60 -0.52 16.94
N LYS A 274 -20.63 0.24 16.54
CA LYS A 274 -21.86 0.46 17.30
C LYS A 274 -23.01 -0.44 16.84
N THR A 275 -22.97 -0.91 15.60
CA THR A 275 -24.02 -1.74 15.03
C THR A 275 -23.39 -2.86 14.21
N LEU A 276 -23.54 -4.08 14.70
CA LEU A 276 -23.20 -5.30 13.98
C LEU A 276 -24.51 -6.01 13.53
N LYS A 277 -24.58 -6.30 12.26
CA LYS A 277 -25.65 -7.15 11.67
C LYS A 277 -25.02 -8.34 10.97
N VAL A 278 -25.78 -9.39 10.84
CA VAL A 278 -25.46 -10.53 10.00
C VAL A 278 -26.53 -10.65 8.92
N SER A 279 -26.12 -10.90 7.69
CA SER A 279 -27.04 -11.11 6.57
C SER A 279 -28.01 -12.25 6.93
N LYS A 280 -29.31 -12.07 6.73
CA LYS A 280 -30.33 -13.11 6.92
C LYS A 280 -30.07 -14.40 6.14
N LYS A 281 -29.28 -14.30 5.06
CA LYS A 281 -28.85 -15.42 4.22
C LYS A 281 -27.51 -16.06 4.67
N ASN A 282 -26.87 -15.55 5.71
CA ASN A 282 -25.69 -16.18 6.29
C ASN A 282 -26.11 -17.38 7.13
N LYS A 283 -25.52 -18.55 6.85
CA LYS A 283 -25.85 -19.81 7.52
C LYS A 283 -24.92 -20.15 8.68
N TYR A 284 -23.86 -19.34 8.89
CA TYR A 284 -22.76 -19.64 9.81
C TYR A 284 -22.78 -18.76 11.06
N PHE A 285 -23.36 -17.56 10.96
CA PHE A 285 -23.36 -16.58 12.06
C PHE A 285 -24.76 -16.06 12.35
N ALA A 286 -25.01 -15.81 13.62
CA ALA A 286 -26.17 -15.10 14.12
C ALA A 286 -25.74 -14.07 15.16
N VAL A 287 -26.45 -12.96 15.27
CA VAL A 287 -26.25 -11.98 16.33
C VAL A 287 -27.13 -12.39 17.51
N HIS A 288 -26.51 -12.80 18.61
CA HIS A 288 -27.19 -12.98 19.88
C HIS A 288 -27.21 -11.63 20.61
N LYS A 289 -28.40 -11.11 20.86
CA LYS A 289 -28.57 -10.04 21.85
C LYS A 289 -28.32 -10.66 23.22
N ARG A 290 -27.18 -10.37 23.83
CA ARG A 290 -27.05 -10.51 25.28
C ARG A 290 -27.72 -9.27 25.91
N CYS A 291 -28.64 -9.57 26.82
CA CYS A 291 -29.21 -8.60 27.74
C CYS A 291 -28.12 -7.97 28.59
#